data_3779652753712b163a3acf716ffc738d
#
_entry.id   3779652753712b163a3acf716ffc738d
#
_cell.length_a   1.000
_cell.length_b   1.000
_cell.length_c   1.000
_cell.angle_alpha   90.00
_cell.angle_beta   90.00
_cell.angle_gamma   90.00
#
_symmetry.space_group_name_H-M   'P 1'
#
loop_
_entity.id
_entity.type
_entity.pdbx_description
1 polymer ?
#
loop_
_entity_poly.entity_id
_entity_poly.type
_entity_poly.pdbx_seq_one_letter_code
_entity_poly.pdbx_strand_id
1 'polypeptide(L)'
;RLDSIKEPKIVIVSGSSAAFGLDSKLLEETLGMPVVNFGLYASIGTKAMMDLSRKSIRKGDIIVLAPEMDSQLLSLYFGADSLWQACDGHFGLLTRLSRDDAPAMLGAYWKFAASKFRYSRGTPLEPTGVYAKSAFNEYGDIDYPDRK
;
A
#
# COMPACT_ATOMS: atom_id res chain seq x y z
N ARG A 1 8.16 -5.62 -7.06
CA ARG A 1 9.47 -5.46 -6.41
C ARG A 1 9.50 -6.14 -5.03
N LEU A 2 8.54 -5.90 -4.14
CA LEU A 2 8.55 -6.48 -2.78
C LEU A 2 8.67 -8.02 -2.79
N ASP A 3 7.95 -8.70 -3.64
CA ASP A 3 7.98 -10.16 -3.76
C ASP A 3 9.17 -10.70 -4.60
N SER A 4 9.75 -9.87 -5.47
CA SER A 4 10.80 -10.28 -6.42
C SER A 4 12.19 -10.29 -5.82
N ILE A 5 12.49 -9.34 -4.90
CA ILE A 5 13.80 -9.23 -4.26
C ILE A 5 13.95 -10.33 -3.20
N LYS A 6 14.98 -11.18 -3.34
CA LYS A 6 15.23 -12.34 -2.47
C LYS A 6 16.32 -12.11 -1.44
N GLU A 7 17.27 -11.23 -1.75
CA GLU A 7 18.28 -10.75 -0.82
C GLU A 7 17.68 -9.85 0.28
N PRO A 8 18.41 -9.63 1.38
CA PRO A 8 18.03 -8.68 2.41
C PRO A 8 17.77 -7.29 1.84
N LYS A 9 16.67 -6.67 2.25
CA LYS A 9 16.19 -5.39 1.72
C LYS A 9 15.61 -4.51 2.82
N ILE A 10 15.48 -3.23 2.53
CA ILE A 10 14.77 -2.27 3.36
C ILE A 10 13.34 -2.16 2.83
N VAL A 11 12.36 -2.37 3.70
CA VAL A 11 10.94 -2.21 3.36
C VAL A 11 10.36 -1.07 4.18
N ILE A 12 9.93 -0.01 3.51
CA ILE A 12 9.32 1.16 4.15
C ILE A 12 7.81 0.97 4.13
N VAL A 13 7.22 0.70 5.29
CA VAL A 13 5.77 0.53 5.46
C VAL A 13 5.20 1.83 6.00
N SER A 14 4.43 2.53 5.18
CA SER A 14 3.93 3.86 5.48
C SER A 14 2.62 4.14 4.73
N GLY A 15 2.00 5.25 5.02
CA GLY A 15 0.97 5.83 4.15
C GLY A 15 1.56 6.48 2.91
N SER A 16 0.72 7.16 2.14
CA SER A 16 1.11 7.76 0.86
C SER A 16 2.17 8.85 0.97
N SER A 17 2.37 9.44 2.14
CA SER A 17 3.43 10.43 2.39
C SER A 17 4.82 9.90 2.02
N ALA A 18 5.10 8.61 2.27
CA ALA A 18 6.36 8.00 1.87
C ALA A 18 6.50 7.88 0.35
N ALA A 19 5.42 7.53 -0.36
CA ALA A 19 5.44 7.46 -1.82
C ALA A 19 5.72 8.83 -2.47
N PHE A 20 5.22 9.91 -1.86
CA PHE A 20 5.45 11.28 -2.34
C PHE A 20 6.77 11.88 -1.84
N GLY A 21 7.22 11.53 -0.63
CA GLY A 21 8.27 12.23 0.10
C GLY A 21 9.66 11.60 0.03
N LEU A 22 9.79 10.34 -0.38
CA LEU A 22 11.07 9.64 -0.39
C LEU A 22 11.63 9.49 -1.81
N ASP A 23 12.95 9.47 -1.88
CA ASP A 23 13.73 9.04 -3.03
C ASP A 23 14.36 7.68 -2.69
N SER A 24 13.64 6.63 -3.00
CA SER A 24 14.07 5.26 -2.65
C SER A 24 15.27 4.81 -3.47
N LYS A 25 15.48 5.36 -4.66
CA LYS A 25 16.67 5.09 -5.45
C LYS A 25 17.91 5.66 -4.78
N LEU A 26 17.86 6.91 -4.33
CA LEU A 26 18.96 7.55 -3.61
C LEU A 26 19.25 6.82 -2.30
N LEU A 27 18.22 6.35 -1.59
CA LEU A 27 18.39 5.55 -0.38
C LEU A 27 19.10 4.22 -0.68
N GLU A 28 18.69 3.51 -1.73
CA GLU A 28 19.31 2.26 -2.17
C GLU A 28 20.79 2.46 -2.51
N GLU A 29 21.12 3.50 -3.30
CA GLU A 29 22.49 3.84 -3.68
C GLU A 29 23.36 4.22 -2.46
N THR A 30 22.78 4.95 -1.49
CA THR A 30 23.49 5.42 -0.30
C THR A 30 23.74 4.30 0.71
N LEU A 31 22.76 3.43 0.90
CA LEU A 31 22.80 2.37 1.91
C LEU A 31 23.37 1.05 1.39
N GLY A 32 23.52 0.90 0.07
CA GLY A 32 24.04 -0.31 -0.57
C GLY A 32 23.12 -1.53 -0.35
N MET A 33 21.83 -1.31 -0.11
CA MET A 33 20.85 -2.36 0.14
C MET A 33 19.56 -2.05 -0.62
N PRO A 34 18.93 -3.06 -1.27
CA PRO A 34 17.67 -2.84 -2.00
C PRO A 34 16.60 -2.17 -1.14
N VAL A 35 15.92 -1.17 -1.70
CA VAL A 35 14.83 -0.44 -1.03
C VAL A 35 13.50 -0.70 -1.73
N VAL A 36 12.47 -0.93 -0.94
CA VAL A 36 11.08 -1.04 -1.39
C VAL A 36 10.25 -0.05 -0.61
N ASN A 37 9.73 0.95 -1.29
CA ASN A 37 8.75 1.86 -0.72
C ASN A 37 7.36 1.21 -0.79
N PHE A 38 6.87 0.78 0.35
CA PHE A 38 5.53 0.23 0.51
C PHE A 38 4.62 1.29 1.15
N GLY A 39 4.71 2.52 0.62
CA GLY A 39 3.85 3.64 0.97
C GLY A 39 2.51 3.51 0.26
N LEU A 40 1.48 3.09 1.00
CA LEU A 40 0.14 2.86 0.46
C LEU A 40 -0.82 3.96 0.92
N TYR A 41 -2.05 3.89 0.41
CA TYR A 41 -3.10 4.81 0.82
C TYR A 41 -3.42 4.67 2.31
N ALA A 42 -3.20 5.73 3.10
CA ALA A 42 -3.25 5.70 4.56
C ALA A 42 -4.59 5.14 5.10
N SER A 43 -5.72 5.38 4.42
CA SER A 43 -7.03 4.93 4.89
C SER A 43 -7.27 3.42 4.82
N ILE A 44 -6.37 2.62 4.22
CA ILE A 44 -6.43 1.16 4.38
C ILE A 44 -5.98 0.71 5.77
N GLY A 45 -5.24 1.56 6.46
CA GLY A 45 -4.77 1.36 7.83
C GLY A 45 -3.42 0.65 7.93
N THR A 46 -2.67 1.03 8.96
CA THR A 46 -1.32 0.50 9.22
C THR A 46 -1.32 -1.02 9.40
N LYS A 47 -2.34 -1.57 10.06
CA LYS A 47 -2.47 -3.03 10.24
C LYS A 47 -2.55 -3.76 8.91
N ALA A 48 -3.40 -3.28 7.99
CA ALA A 48 -3.54 -3.89 6.66
C ALA A 48 -2.23 -3.79 5.86
N MET A 49 -1.52 -2.66 5.92
CA MET A 49 -0.22 -2.50 5.26
C MET A 49 0.80 -3.53 5.78
N MET A 50 0.86 -3.73 7.10
CA MET A 50 1.73 -4.73 7.72
C MET A 50 1.36 -6.15 7.28
N ASP A 51 0.08 -6.50 7.26
CA ASP A 51 -0.39 -7.82 6.84
C ASP A 51 -0.09 -8.09 5.35
N LEU A 52 -0.30 -7.10 4.49
CA LEU A 52 -0.01 -7.20 3.06
C LEU A 52 1.49 -7.42 2.78
N SER A 53 2.38 -6.78 3.56
CA SER A 53 3.82 -6.90 3.39
C SER A 53 4.40 -8.17 4.04
N ARG A 54 3.81 -8.67 5.13
CA ARG A 54 4.36 -9.72 6.00
C ARG A 54 4.85 -10.97 5.26
N LYS A 55 4.10 -11.49 4.29
CA LYS A 55 4.47 -12.70 3.55
C LYS A 55 5.70 -12.52 2.66
N SER A 56 6.09 -11.29 2.38
CA SER A 56 7.21 -10.92 1.50
C SER A 56 8.45 -10.51 2.29
N ILE A 57 8.31 -10.36 3.62
CA ILE A 57 9.39 -10.04 4.54
C ILE A 57 10.14 -11.33 4.91
N ARG A 58 11.46 -11.24 4.98
CA ARG A 58 12.35 -12.35 5.24
C ARG A 58 13.37 -12.03 6.34
N LYS A 59 14.03 -13.05 6.85
CA LYS A 59 15.14 -12.87 7.78
C LYS A 59 16.26 -12.04 7.13
N GLY A 60 16.69 -11.00 7.81
CA GLY A 60 17.69 -10.05 7.32
C GLY A 60 17.11 -8.78 6.72
N ASP A 61 15.81 -8.72 6.43
CA ASP A 61 15.14 -7.49 6.00
C ASP A 61 15.09 -6.47 7.14
N ILE A 62 15.19 -5.20 6.78
CA ILE A 62 15.00 -4.05 7.69
C ILE A 62 13.63 -3.46 7.39
N ILE A 63 12.78 -3.36 8.42
CA ILE A 63 11.46 -2.76 8.29
C ILE A 63 11.47 -1.37 8.92
N VAL A 64 11.19 -0.36 8.10
CA VAL A 64 10.98 1.00 8.54
C VAL A 64 9.47 1.24 8.60
N LEU A 65 8.94 1.33 9.81
CA LEU A 65 7.53 1.64 10.03
C LEU A 65 7.38 3.15 10.25
N ALA A 66 6.73 3.83 9.31
CA ALA A 66 6.49 5.27 9.33
C ALA A 66 4.98 5.55 9.17
N PRO A 67 4.17 5.36 10.24
CA PRO A 67 2.75 5.61 10.18
C PRO A 67 2.46 7.10 9.98
N GLU A 68 1.33 7.40 9.33
CA GLU A 68 0.86 8.80 9.19
C GLU A 68 0.59 9.41 10.57
N MET A 69 0.89 10.71 10.70
CA MET A 69 0.75 11.50 11.94
C MET A 69 -0.71 11.85 12.28
N ASP A 70 -1.66 11.01 11.92
CA ASP A 70 -3.05 11.15 12.34
C ASP A 70 -3.27 10.30 13.59
N SER A 71 -3.88 10.89 14.64
CA SER A 71 -4.16 10.20 15.90
C SER A 71 -5.02 8.95 15.73
N GLN A 72 -5.84 8.91 14.68
CA GLN A 72 -6.64 7.74 14.32
C GLN A 72 -5.81 6.65 13.64
N LEU A 73 -4.69 7.01 13.02
CA LEU A 73 -3.82 6.12 12.24
C LEU A 73 -2.60 5.64 13.04
N LEU A 74 -2.32 6.23 14.20
CA LEU A 74 -1.30 5.77 15.15
C LEU A 74 -1.71 4.48 15.87
N SER A 75 -3.00 4.20 15.99
CA SER A 75 -3.48 2.89 16.38
C SER A 75 -3.34 1.93 15.19
N LEU A 76 -3.30 0.64 15.45
CA LEU A 76 -3.32 -0.40 14.40
C LEU A 76 -4.67 -0.38 13.65
N TYR A 77 -5.00 0.77 13.09
CA TYR A 77 -6.23 1.01 12.34
C TYR A 77 -6.32 0.07 11.15
N PHE A 78 -7.51 -0.41 10.88
CA PHE A 78 -7.84 -1.30 9.78
C PHE A 78 -9.02 -0.75 9.00
N GLY A 79 -8.77 -0.28 7.79
CA GLY A 79 -9.75 0.36 6.92
C GLY A 79 -10.37 -0.60 5.90
N ALA A 80 -11.31 -1.44 6.33
CA ALA A 80 -11.91 -2.47 5.47
C ALA A 80 -12.56 -1.91 4.19
N ASP A 81 -13.28 -0.79 4.27
CA ASP A 81 -13.91 -0.13 3.10
C ASP A 81 -12.86 0.24 2.04
N SER A 82 -11.80 0.91 2.47
CA SER A 82 -10.71 1.36 1.59
C SER A 82 -9.90 0.20 1.05
N LEU A 83 -9.74 -0.85 1.86
CA LEU A 83 -8.99 -2.04 1.47
C LEU A 83 -9.71 -2.84 0.37
N TRP A 84 -11.05 -2.96 0.43
CA TRP A 84 -11.83 -3.54 -0.67
C TRP A 84 -11.59 -2.80 -1.99
N GLN A 85 -11.57 -1.46 -1.94
CA GLN A 85 -11.31 -0.64 -3.12
C GLN A 85 -9.87 -0.80 -3.63
N ALA A 86 -8.90 -0.81 -2.72
CA ALA A 86 -7.48 -0.97 -3.07
C ALA A 86 -7.17 -2.36 -3.66
N CYS A 87 -7.88 -3.40 -3.24
CA CYS A 87 -7.73 -4.76 -3.75
C CYS A 87 -8.61 -5.08 -4.97
N ASP A 88 -9.35 -4.10 -5.50
CA ASP A 88 -10.22 -4.32 -6.65
C ASP A 88 -9.41 -4.81 -7.86
N GLY A 89 -9.86 -5.93 -8.45
CA GLY A 89 -9.12 -6.63 -9.51
C GLY A 89 -7.94 -7.49 -9.02
N HIS A 90 -7.56 -7.42 -7.75
CA HIS A 90 -6.44 -8.16 -7.15
C HIS A 90 -6.82 -8.86 -5.85
N PHE A 91 -8.01 -9.48 -5.80
CA PHE A 91 -8.56 -10.09 -4.59
C PHE A 91 -7.69 -11.17 -3.94
N GLY A 92 -6.72 -11.73 -4.67
CA GLY A 92 -5.72 -12.61 -4.09
C GLY A 92 -4.91 -11.97 -2.94
N LEU A 93 -4.80 -10.63 -2.91
CA LEU A 93 -4.13 -9.90 -1.83
C LEU A 93 -4.87 -10.06 -0.49
N LEU A 94 -6.19 -10.25 -0.51
CA LEU A 94 -6.99 -10.46 0.69
C LEU A 94 -6.56 -11.72 1.47
N THR A 95 -5.96 -12.69 0.80
CA THR A 95 -5.42 -13.90 1.45
C THR A 95 -4.19 -13.63 2.34
N ARG A 96 -3.63 -12.42 2.26
CA ARG A 96 -2.51 -11.98 3.11
C ARG A 96 -2.96 -11.41 4.44
N LEU A 97 -4.23 -11.00 4.55
CA LEU A 97 -4.80 -10.41 5.75
C LEU A 97 -4.89 -11.41 6.91
N SER A 98 -4.92 -10.90 8.13
CA SER A 98 -5.22 -11.70 9.31
C SER A 98 -6.67 -12.22 9.24
N ARG A 99 -6.89 -13.42 9.74
CA ARG A 99 -8.25 -13.98 9.86
C ARG A 99 -9.13 -13.21 10.83
N ASP A 100 -8.52 -12.53 11.79
CA ASP A 100 -9.21 -11.70 12.78
C ASP A 100 -9.92 -10.49 12.14
N ASP A 101 -9.47 -10.08 10.93
CA ASP A 101 -10.07 -8.97 10.19
C ASP A 101 -11.25 -9.40 9.30
N ALA A 102 -11.50 -10.70 9.18
CA ALA A 102 -12.57 -11.23 8.33
C ALA A 102 -13.96 -10.65 8.66
N PRO A 103 -14.37 -10.49 9.93
CA PRO A 103 -15.66 -9.85 10.24
C PRO A 103 -15.77 -8.43 9.71
N ALA A 104 -14.72 -7.61 9.85
CA ALA A 104 -14.68 -6.24 9.33
C ALA A 104 -14.75 -6.21 7.79
N MET A 105 -14.01 -7.10 7.14
CA MET A 105 -14.04 -7.26 5.68
C MET A 105 -15.43 -7.68 5.18
N LEU A 106 -16.07 -8.66 5.83
CA LEU A 106 -17.42 -9.08 5.46
C LEU A 106 -18.45 -7.97 5.66
N GLY A 107 -18.34 -7.20 6.76
CA GLY A 107 -19.21 -6.05 7.03
C GLY A 107 -19.12 -4.96 5.95
N ALA A 108 -17.90 -4.70 5.46
CA ALA A 108 -17.65 -3.70 4.43
C ALA A 108 -17.98 -4.19 3.00
N TYR A 109 -18.08 -5.49 2.78
CA TYR A 109 -18.28 -6.07 1.44
C TYR A 109 -19.52 -5.54 0.72
N TRP A 110 -20.65 -5.44 1.40
CA TRP A 110 -21.90 -5.02 0.77
C TRP A 110 -21.87 -3.59 0.26
N LYS A 111 -21.17 -2.71 0.98
CA LYS A 111 -20.96 -1.32 0.56
C LYS A 111 -20.07 -1.26 -0.69
N PHE A 112 -19.01 -2.06 -0.72
CA PHE A 112 -18.15 -2.22 -1.89
C PHE A 112 -18.94 -2.77 -3.08
N ALA A 113 -19.69 -3.86 -2.93
CA ALA A 113 -20.48 -4.48 -3.99
C ALA A 113 -21.54 -3.51 -4.56
N ALA A 114 -22.22 -2.76 -3.68
CA ALA A 114 -23.19 -1.76 -4.09
C ALA A 114 -22.52 -0.62 -4.88
N SER A 115 -21.34 -0.18 -4.47
CA SER A 115 -20.58 0.82 -5.21
C SER A 115 -20.18 0.32 -6.59
N LYS A 116 -19.65 -0.89 -6.69
CA LYS A 116 -19.30 -1.53 -7.97
C LYS A 116 -20.49 -1.64 -8.90
N PHE A 117 -21.65 -2.07 -8.40
CA PHE A 117 -22.88 -2.15 -9.20
C PHE A 117 -23.30 -0.78 -9.73
N ARG A 118 -23.16 0.28 -8.93
CA ARG A 118 -23.47 1.65 -9.33
C ARG A 118 -22.49 2.14 -10.40
N TYR A 119 -21.19 1.88 -10.25
CA TYR A 119 -20.15 2.28 -11.20
C TYR A 119 -20.15 1.42 -12.48
N SER A 120 -20.60 0.16 -12.44
CA SER A 120 -20.66 -0.69 -13.65
C SER A 120 -21.63 -0.17 -14.72
N ARG A 121 -22.49 0.79 -14.37
CA ARG A 121 -23.41 1.47 -15.30
C ARG A 121 -22.87 2.79 -15.83
N GLY A 122 -21.67 3.20 -15.41
CA GLY A 122 -21.00 4.43 -15.85
C GLY A 122 -19.66 4.14 -16.53
N THR A 123 -19.05 5.20 -17.05
CA THR A 123 -17.66 5.09 -17.55
C THR A 123 -16.74 4.82 -16.37
N PRO A 124 -15.86 3.80 -16.44
CA PRO A 124 -14.85 3.57 -15.41
C PRO A 124 -13.96 4.80 -15.27
N LEU A 125 -13.88 5.35 -14.06
CA LEU A 125 -12.95 6.42 -13.74
C LEU A 125 -11.63 5.75 -13.38
N GLU A 126 -10.69 5.71 -14.33
CA GLU A 126 -9.33 5.33 -14.01
C GLU A 126 -8.64 6.46 -13.23
N PRO A 127 -7.87 6.13 -12.20
CA PRO A 127 -7.06 7.12 -11.50
C PRO A 127 -6.15 7.85 -12.49
N THR A 128 -6.14 9.17 -12.45
CA THR A 128 -5.33 10.03 -13.32
C THR A 128 -4.34 10.85 -12.50
N GLY A 129 -3.36 11.43 -13.17
CA GLY A 129 -2.34 12.24 -12.54
C GLY A 129 -1.46 11.44 -11.58
N VAL A 130 -1.19 11.99 -10.42
CA VAL A 130 -0.28 11.40 -9.42
C VAL A 130 -0.74 10.07 -8.85
N TYR A 131 -2.00 9.71 -9.00
CA TYR A 131 -2.55 8.43 -8.55
C TYR A 131 -2.66 7.39 -9.66
N ALA A 132 -2.28 7.75 -10.89
CA ALA A 132 -2.21 6.79 -11.98
C ALA A 132 -1.13 5.74 -11.69
N LYS A 133 -1.35 4.50 -12.15
CA LYS A 133 -0.35 3.44 -12.00
C LYS A 133 0.99 3.82 -12.64
N SER A 134 0.96 4.60 -13.72
CA SER A 134 2.14 5.10 -14.43
C SER A 134 2.92 6.18 -13.67
N ALA A 135 2.36 6.75 -12.61
CA ALA A 135 3.05 7.74 -11.79
C ALA A 135 4.03 7.10 -10.79
N PHE A 136 3.95 5.79 -10.57
CA PHE A 136 4.84 5.09 -9.66
C PHE A 136 6.04 4.52 -10.40
N ASN A 137 7.23 4.77 -9.86
CA ASN A 137 8.44 4.11 -10.32
C ASN A 137 8.56 2.67 -9.79
N GLU A 138 9.63 1.97 -10.16
CA GLU A 138 9.87 0.58 -9.75
C GLU A 138 10.09 0.40 -8.23
N TYR A 139 10.44 1.45 -7.51
CA TYR A 139 10.63 1.44 -6.05
C TYR A 139 9.31 1.58 -5.28
N GLY A 140 8.28 2.13 -5.91
CA GLY A 140 7.02 2.49 -5.29
C GLY A 140 6.91 3.98 -4.93
N ASP A 141 7.88 4.80 -5.35
CA ASP A 141 7.81 6.25 -5.22
C ASP A 141 6.97 6.83 -6.35
N ILE A 142 6.29 7.94 -6.07
CA ILE A 142 5.61 8.71 -7.11
C ILE A 142 6.64 9.56 -7.82
N ASP A 143 6.83 9.28 -9.11
CA ASP A 143 7.71 10.03 -9.99
C ASP A 143 7.00 11.33 -10.42
N TYR A 144 7.43 12.43 -9.82
CA TYR A 144 6.87 13.74 -10.07
C TYR A 144 7.84 14.50 -10.97
N PRO A 145 7.45 14.94 -12.18
CA PRO A 145 8.35 15.66 -13.08
C PRO A 145 8.86 16.99 -12.49
N ASP A 146 8.21 17.51 -11.46
CA ASP A 146 8.56 18.76 -10.77
C ASP A 146 9.15 18.55 -9.35
N ARG A 147 9.59 17.32 -9.03
CA ARG A 147 10.29 17.04 -7.78
C ARG A 147 11.69 17.67 -7.84
N LYS A 148 11.78 18.93 -7.39
CA LYS A 148 13.06 19.66 -7.21
C LYS A 148 13.42 19.73 -5.75
#